data_3af5b9de53551b1b5803eea6994c69f1
#
_entry.id   3af5b9de53551b1b5803eea6994c69f1
#
_cell.length_a   1.000
_cell.length_b   1.000
_cell.length_c   1.000
_cell.angle_alpha   90.00
_cell.angle_beta   90.00
_cell.angle_gamma   90.00
#
_symmetry.space_group_name_H-M   'P 1'
#
loop_
_entity.id
_entity.type
_entity.pdbx_description
1 polymer ?
#
loop_
_entity_poly.entity_id
_entity_poly.type
_entity_poly.pdbx_seq_one_letter_code
_entity_poly.pdbx_strand_id
1 'polypeptide(L)'
;MKVLSIEIMSNSAGMLIIDGDQSTYSVTNLGKLLSIPKEDNTIKDIIEFQTNFSIHLQNQNIYRVVLCEGGNDSKKMRVRMEFAVLSECEKQSIDYKTYPTGSCTRLINSTYKKETGREFSDDLVKNALPKYMGKALVAGWRFLE
;
A
#
# COMPACT_ATOMS: atom_id res chain seq x y z
N MET A 1 7.40 -13.65 -5.54
CA MET A 1 6.19 -13.26 -4.79
C MET A 1 5.71 -11.91 -5.29
N LYS A 2 4.42 -11.77 -5.51
CA LYS A 2 3.83 -10.52 -5.99
C LYS A 2 2.97 -9.92 -4.86
N VAL A 3 3.37 -8.73 -4.41
CA VAL A 3 2.73 -8.04 -3.28
C VAL A 3 2.12 -6.73 -3.79
N LEU A 4 0.85 -6.49 -3.48
CA LEU A 4 0.23 -5.18 -3.69
C LEU A 4 0.33 -4.40 -2.39
N SER A 5 0.96 -3.24 -2.45
CA SER A 5 1.07 -2.33 -1.30
C SER A 5 0.21 -1.10 -1.52
N ILE A 6 -0.51 -0.70 -0.49
CA ILE A 6 -1.46 0.41 -0.56
C ILE A 6 -1.35 1.32 0.66
N GLU A 7 -1.38 2.62 0.40
CA GLU A 7 -1.52 3.66 1.44
C GLU A 7 -2.74 4.51 1.14
N ILE A 8 -3.66 4.59 2.09
CA ILE A 8 -4.82 5.48 2.00
C ILE A 8 -4.38 6.89 2.39
N MET A 9 -4.56 7.83 1.48
CA MET A 9 -4.22 9.24 1.67
C MET A 9 -5.51 10.05 1.79
N SER A 10 -5.41 11.39 1.88
CA SER A 10 -6.59 12.23 2.10
C SER A 10 -7.60 12.21 0.93
N ASN A 11 -7.15 12.09 -0.31
CA ASN A 11 -8.01 12.20 -1.49
C ASN A 11 -7.97 10.95 -2.40
N SER A 12 -7.08 10.03 -2.13
CA SER A 12 -6.86 8.87 -3.00
C SER A 12 -6.12 7.75 -2.27
N ALA A 13 -6.06 6.59 -2.87
CA ALA A 13 -5.20 5.51 -2.42
C ALA A 13 -4.02 5.39 -3.38
N GLY A 14 -2.81 5.47 -2.85
CA GLY A 14 -1.60 5.18 -3.60
C GLY A 14 -1.32 3.69 -3.57
N MET A 15 -1.15 3.09 -4.75
CA MET A 15 -0.94 1.64 -4.87
C MET A 15 0.25 1.32 -5.76
N LEU A 16 0.97 0.27 -5.39
CA LEU A 16 2.01 -0.29 -6.25
C LEU A 16 2.08 -1.81 -6.07
N ILE A 17 2.65 -2.47 -7.06
CA ILE A 17 2.92 -3.90 -7.00
C ILE A 17 4.42 -4.09 -6.96
N ILE A 18 4.89 -4.87 -6.01
CA ILE A 18 6.28 -5.29 -5.91
C ILE A 18 6.35 -6.77 -6.23
N ASP A 19 7.20 -7.16 -7.16
CA ASP A 19 7.39 -8.56 -7.54
C ASP A 19 8.85 -8.96 -7.37
N GLY A 20 9.08 -9.98 -6.59
CA GLY A 20 10.41 -10.49 -6.32
C GLY A 20 10.66 -10.81 -4.86
N ASP A 21 11.87 -10.54 -4.41
CA ASP A 21 12.31 -10.69 -3.02
C ASP A 21 12.96 -9.40 -2.52
N GLN A 22 13.37 -9.36 -1.26
CA GLN A 22 13.97 -8.16 -0.67
C GLN A 22 15.28 -7.74 -1.33
N SER A 23 16.01 -8.65 -1.91
CA SER A 23 17.29 -8.36 -2.57
C SER A 23 17.10 -7.90 -4.01
N THR A 24 16.14 -8.49 -4.72
CA THR A 24 15.88 -8.19 -6.13
C THR A 24 14.39 -8.15 -6.39
N TYR A 25 13.87 -6.98 -6.71
CA TYR A 25 12.45 -6.79 -6.98
C TYR A 25 12.23 -5.79 -8.11
N SER A 26 11.08 -5.89 -8.75
CA SER A 26 10.57 -4.90 -9.69
C SER A 26 9.32 -4.25 -9.12
N VAL A 27 9.01 -3.03 -9.56
CA VAL A 27 7.85 -2.27 -9.09
C VAL A 27 7.00 -1.83 -10.26
N THR A 28 5.70 -2.05 -10.14
CA THR A 28 4.70 -1.46 -11.03
C THR A 28 3.93 -0.41 -10.24
N ASN A 29 4.07 0.84 -10.63
CA ASN A 29 3.34 1.94 -10.00
C ASN A 29 1.92 1.99 -10.56
N LEU A 30 0.92 1.71 -9.72
CA LEU A 30 -0.48 1.84 -10.09
C LEU A 30 -1.01 3.26 -9.86
N GLY A 31 -0.21 4.11 -9.22
CA GLY A 31 -0.55 5.51 -8.99
C GLY A 31 -1.71 5.71 -8.01
N LYS A 32 -2.46 6.78 -8.22
CA LYS A 32 -3.63 7.15 -7.39
C LYS A 32 -4.91 6.70 -8.09
N LEU A 33 -5.03 5.41 -8.37
CA LEU A 33 -6.14 4.87 -9.14
C LEU A 33 -7.48 4.87 -8.42
N LEU A 34 -7.47 4.91 -7.09
CA LEU A 34 -8.69 4.89 -6.30
C LEU A 34 -8.93 6.25 -5.67
N SER A 35 -10.07 6.85 -5.97
CA SER A 35 -10.51 8.08 -5.31
C SER A 35 -11.07 7.76 -3.93
N ILE A 36 -10.73 8.58 -2.94
CA ILE A 36 -11.28 8.46 -1.60
C ILE A 36 -12.52 9.34 -1.50
N PRO A 37 -13.66 8.79 -1.06
CA PRO A 37 -14.87 9.58 -0.87
C PRO A 37 -14.68 10.69 0.17
N LYS A 38 -15.49 11.74 0.08
CA LYS A 38 -15.51 12.83 1.06
C LYS A 38 -16.16 12.40 2.36
N GLU A 39 -15.94 13.17 3.44
CA GLU A 39 -16.35 12.80 4.81
C GLU A 39 -17.83 12.51 5.02
N ASP A 40 -18.71 13.15 4.26
CA ASP A 40 -20.16 12.97 4.34
C ASP A 40 -20.70 11.85 3.45
N ASN A 41 -19.81 11.08 2.86
CA ASN A 41 -20.21 10.02 1.93
C ASN A 41 -20.82 8.82 2.65
N THR A 42 -21.72 8.17 1.90
CA THR A 42 -22.54 7.06 2.37
C THR A 42 -21.79 5.72 2.32
N ILE A 43 -22.41 4.70 2.90
CA ILE A 43 -21.94 3.31 2.76
C ILE A 43 -21.79 2.92 1.29
N LYS A 44 -22.66 3.46 0.42
CA LYS A 44 -22.58 3.22 -1.03
C LYS A 44 -21.20 3.58 -1.60
N ASP A 45 -20.63 4.71 -1.19
CA ASP A 45 -19.31 5.15 -1.67
C ASP A 45 -18.20 4.25 -1.16
N ILE A 46 -18.32 3.75 0.07
CA ILE A 46 -17.37 2.81 0.65
C ILE A 46 -17.40 1.48 -0.12
N ILE A 47 -18.60 1.00 -0.44
CA ILE A 47 -18.78 -0.23 -1.23
C ILE A 47 -18.20 -0.04 -2.63
N GLU A 48 -18.41 1.11 -3.26
CA GLU A 48 -17.85 1.42 -4.57
C GLU A 48 -16.32 1.39 -4.54
N PHE A 49 -15.71 2.01 -3.52
CA PHE A 49 -14.26 1.94 -3.31
C PHE A 49 -13.78 0.49 -3.18
N GLN A 50 -14.46 -0.31 -2.35
CA GLN A 50 -14.11 -1.72 -2.15
C GLN A 50 -14.23 -2.52 -3.44
N THR A 51 -15.27 -2.27 -4.23
CA THR A 51 -15.47 -2.94 -5.52
C THR A 51 -14.35 -2.60 -6.51
N ASN A 52 -13.97 -1.32 -6.59
CA ASN A 52 -12.88 -0.88 -7.45
C ASN A 52 -11.54 -1.49 -7.02
N PHE A 53 -11.31 -1.57 -5.73
CA PHE A 53 -10.11 -2.23 -5.20
C PHE A 53 -10.09 -3.73 -5.55
N SER A 54 -11.24 -4.40 -5.46
CA SER A 54 -11.33 -5.83 -5.77
C SER A 54 -10.93 -6.16 -7.21
N ILE A 55 -11.22 -5.27 -8.15
CA ILE A 55 -10.85 -5.43 -9.55
C ILE A 55 -9.33 -5.49 -9.71
N HIS A 56 -8.59 -4.65 -8.98
CA HIS A 56 -7.14 -4.67 -9.01
C HIS A 56 -6.57 -5.97 -8.45
N LEU A 57 -7.19 -6.52 -7.39
CA LEU A 57 -6.76 -7.78 -6.83
C LEU A 57 -6.96 -8.94 -7.81
N GLN A 58 -8.09 -8.99 -8.47
CA GLN A 58 -8.44 -10.09 -9.38
C GLN A 58 -7.54 -10.13 -10.61
N ASN A 59 -7.18 -8.98 -11.14
CA ASN A 59 -6.49 -8.88 -12.42
C ASN A 59 -4.97 -9.00 -12.33
N GLN A 60 -4.38 -8.92 -11.13
CA GLN A 60 -2.94 -8.82 -10.95
C GLN A 60 -2.28 -10.07 -10.36
N ASN A 61 -3.06 -11.08 -10.04
CA ASN A 61 -2.55 -12.32 -9.47
C ASN A 61 -1.73 -12.07 -8.19
N ILE A 62 -2.30 -11.30 -7.28
CA ILE A 62 -1.65 -10.86 -6.05
C ILE A 62 -1.59 -12.01 -5.03
N TYR A 63 -0.39 -12.25 -4.48
CA TYR A 63 -0.19 -13.20 -3.40
C TYR A 63 -0.53 -12.60 -2.04
N ARG A 64 -0.14 -11.35 -1.82
CA ARG A 64 -0.30 -10.67 -0.52
C ARG A 64 -0.62 -9.20 -0.72
N VAL A 65 -1.48 -8.65 0.12
CA VAL A 65 -1.71 -7.21 0.23
C VAL A 65 -1.02 -6.70 1.49
N VAL A 66 -0.32 -5.57 1.37
CA VAL A 66 0.25 -4.87 2.52
C VAL A 66 -0.41 -3.50 2.61
N LEU A 67 -1.05 -3.24 3.74
CA LEU A 67 -1.66 -1.94 4.03
C LEU A 67 -0.71 -1.12 4.90
N CYS A 68 -0.32 0.04 4.39
CA CYS A 68 0.40 1.04 5.18
C CYS A 68 -0.61 1.77 6.06
N GLU A 69 -0.72 1.34 7.32
CA GLU A 69 -1.79 1.72 8.21
C GLU A 69 -1.54 3.09 8.85
N GLY A 70 -2.55 3.95 8.84
CA GLY A 70 -2.51 5.25 9.50
C GLY A 70 -2.46 5.15 11.02
N GLY A 71 -1.99 6.23 11.65
CA GLY A 71 -1.89 6.33 13.11
C GLY A 71 -3.23 6.55 13.79
N ASN A 72 -3.20 6.67 15.12
CA ASN A 72 -4.39 6.82 15.97
C ASN A 72 -5.19 8.09 15.71
N ASP A 73 -4.54 9.11 15.14
CA ASP A 73 -5.16 10.40 14.78
C ASP A 73 -5.69 10.42 13.35
N SER A 74 -5.75 9.29 12.69
CA SER A 74 -6.28 9.19 11.32
C SER A 74 -7.73 9.60 11.24
N LYS A 75 -8.10 10.29 10.15
CA LYS A 75 -9.48 10.69 9.88
C LYS A 75 -10.37 9.45 9.72
N LYS A 76 -11.64 9.59 10.10
CA LYS A 76 -12.63 8.51 9.99
C LYS A 76 -12.67 7.87 8.61
N MET A 77 -12.61 8.67 7.56
CA MET A 77 -12.69 8.16 6.19
C MET A 77 -11.49 7.27 5.87
N ARG A 78 -10.28 7.65 6.30
CA ARG A 78 -9.10 6.81 6.12
C ARG A 78 -9.29 5.45 6.80
N VAL A 79 -9.75 5.45 8.04
CA VAL A 79 -9.99 4.20 8.80
C VAL A 79 -11.01 3.31 8.09
N ARG A 80 -12.09 3.91 7.58
CA ARG A 80 -13.12 3.16 6.84
C ARG A 80 -12.60 2.56 5.55
N MET A 81 -11.78 3.30 4.81
CA MET A 81 -11.18 2.80 3.57
C MET A 81 -10.15 1.69 3.85
N GLU A 82 -9.34 1.86 4.90
CA GLU A 82 -8.40 0.82 5.32
C GLU A 82 -9.17 -0.47 5.68
N PHE A 83 -10.27 -0.34 6.40
CA PHE A 83 -11.11 -1.47 6.73
C PHE A 83 -11.72 -2.14 5.49
N ALA A 84 -12.14 -1.33 4.50
CA ALA A 84 -12.67 -1.85 3.24
C ALA A 84 -11.62 -2.67 2.47
N VAL A 85 -10.35 -2.23 2.47
CA VAL A 85 -9.25 -2.96 1.87
C VAL A 85 -9.07 -4.33 2.53
N LEU A 86 -8.99 -4.35 3.86
CA LEU A 86 -8.80 -5.61 4.61
C LEU A 86 -10.01 -6.54 4.47
N SER A 87 -11.21 -5.98 4.46
CA SER A 87 -12.46 -6.73 4.25
C SER A 87 -12.46 -7.44 2.90
N GLU A 88 -12.00 -6.75 1.85
CA GLU A 88 -11.92 -7.36 0.52
C GLU A 88 -10.87 -8.48 0.46
N CYS A 89 -9.74 -8.31 1.12
CA CYS A 89 -8.73 -9.36 1.22
C CYS A 89 -9.31 -10.60 1.90
N GLU A 90 -10.02 -10.42 2.98
CA GLU A 90 -10.68 -11.50 3.71
C GLU A 90 -11.70 -12.21 2.82
N LYS A 91 -12.53 -11.46 2.11
CA LYS A 91 -13.55 -11.98 1.21
C LYS A 91 -12.95 -12.82 0.07
N GLN A 92 -11.80 -12.42 -0.45
CA GLN A 92 -11.11 -13.14 -1.54
C GLN A 92 -10.09 -14.17 -1.05
N SER A 93 -9.96 -14.36 0.25
CA SER A 93 -8.98 -15.25 0.86
C SER A 93 -7.54 -14.94 0.43
N ILE A 94 -7.23 -13.64 0.31
CA ILE A 94 -5.89 -13.15 0.02
C ILE A 94 -5.21 -12.82 1.34
N ASP A 95 -3.98 -13.30 1.50
CA ASP A 95 -3.16 -12.97 2.67
C ASP A 95 -2.91 -11.45 2.73
N TYR A 96 -2.96 -10.89 3.93
CA TYR A 96 -2.71 -9.47 4.12
C TYR A 96 -1.92 -9.19 5.40
N LYS A 97 -1.18 -8.10 5.36
CA LYS A 97 -0.41 -7.57 6.49
C LYS A 97 -0.68 -6.08 6.61
N THR A 98 -0.60 -5.59 7.83
CA THR A 98 -0.61 -4.15 8.09
C THR A 98 0.76 -3.71 8.58
N TYR A 99 1.18 -2.52 8.19
CA TYR A 99 2.45 -1.96 8.63
C TYR A 99 2.24 -0.47 8.95
N PRO A 100 2.44 -0.05 10.22
CA PRO A 100 2.14 1.32 10.63
C PRO A 100 2.99 2.35 9.88
N THR A 101 2.41 3.51 9.54
CA THR A 101 3.14 4.58 8.86
C THR A 101 4.37 5.05 9.64
N GLY A 102 4.29 5.07 10.98
CA GLY A 102 5.45 5.39 11.82
C GLY A 102 6.58 4.39 11.68
N SER A 103 6.25 3.11 11.51
CA SER A 103 7.24 2.06 11.26
C SER A 103 7.86 2.20 9.87
N CYS A 104 7.08 2.59 8.87
CA CYS A 104 7.61 2.92 7.54
C CYS A 104 8.66 4.03 7.61
N THR A 105 8.35 5.10 8.33
CA THR A 105 9.27 6.24 8.51
C THR A 105 10.57 5.80 9.16
N ARG A 106 10.50 5.01 10.24
CA ARG A 106 11.69 4.50 10.91
C ARG A 106 12.53 3.61 9.99
N LEU A 107 11.87 2.77 9.23
CA LEU A 107 12.55 1.86 8.31
C LEU A 107 13.27 2.63 7.19
N ILE A 108 12.63 3.64 6.61
CA ILE A 108 13.22 4.51 5.60
C ILE A 108 14.46 5.22 6.16
N ASN A 109 14.38 5.75 7.38
CA ASN A 109 15.43 6.59 7.93
C ASN A 109 16.64 5.81 8.44
N SER A 110 16.50 4.54 8.83
CA SER A 110 17.59 3.81 9.47
C SER A 110 17.81 2.39 8.95
N THR A 111 16.77 1.61 8.81
CA THR A 111 16.88 0.15 8.59
C THR A 111 17.09 -0.21 7.13
N TYR A 112 16.45 0.51 6.21
CA TYR A 112 16.48 0.16 4.78
C TYR A 112 17.90 0.17 4.22
N LYS A 113 18.63 1.26 4.44
CA LYS A 113 20.02 1.36 3.99
C LYS A 113 20.91 0.29 4.62
N LYS A 114 20.70 0.03 5.90
CA LYS A 114 21.48 -0.95 6.65
C LYS A 114 21.31 -2.37 6.10
N GLU A 115 20.08 -2.75 5.74
CA GLU A 115 19.76 -4.08 5.23
C GLU A 115 20.04 -4.24 3.73
N THR A 116 19.81 -3.19 2.94
CA THR A 116 19.97 -3.27 1.47
C THR A 116 21.32 -2.80 0.97
N GLY A 117 22.03 -1.98 1.75
CA GLY A 117 23.25 -1.30 1.30
C GLY A 117 22.97 -0.13 0.35
N ARG A 118 21.72 0.22 0.11
CA ARG A 118 21.31 1.27 -0.84
C ARG A 118 20.56 2.40 -0.13
N GLU A 119 20.67 3.61 -0.68
CA GLU A 119 19.84 4.72 -0.23
C GLU A 119 18.40 4.51 -0.72
N PHE A 120 17.44 4.74 0.18
CA PHE A 120 16.02 4.61 -0.16
C PHE A 120 15.61 5.57 -1.28
N SER A 121 16.14 6.81 -1.25
CA SER A 121 15.86 7.81 -2.29
C SER A 121 16.31 7.36 -3.67
N ASP A 122 17.41 6.64 -3.76
CA ASP A 122 17.90 6.10 -5.03
C ASP A 122 16.96 5.02 -5.59
N ASP A 123 16.42 4.20 -4.71
CA ASP A 123 15.46 3.16 -5.12
C ASP A 123 14.13 3.76 -5.58
N LEU A 124 13.69 4.87 -5.01
CA LEU A 124 12.54 5.61 -5.53
C LEU A 124 12.78 6.10 -6.95
N VAL A 125 13.93 6.72 -7.20
CA VAL A 125 14.29 7.23 -8.54
C VAL A 125 14.40 6.07 -9.54
N LYS A 126 15.08 5.01 -9.17
CA LYS A 126 15.27 3.82 -10.01
C LYS A 126 13.94 3.22 -10.48
N ASN A 127 12.93 3.21 -9.60
CA ASN A 127 11.63 2.65 -9.90
C ASN A 127 10.63 3.70 -10.42
N ALA A 128 11.09 4.90 -10.73
CA ALA A 128 10.28 6.01 -11.21
C ALA A 128 9.08 6.31 -10.29
N LEU A 129 9.29 6.24 -8.98
CA LEU A 129 8.25 6.47 -7.98
C LEU A 129 8.31 7.88 -7.43
N PRO A 130 7.18 8.58 -7.34
CA PRO A 130 7.13 9.87 -6.65
C PRO A 130 7.30 9.67 -5.14
N LYS A 131 7.71 10.74 -4.46
CA LYS A 131 8.00 10.72 -3.02
C LYS A 131 6.83 10.20 -2.17
N TYR A 132 5.59 10.52 -2.55
CA TYR A 132 4.42 10.09 -1.78
C TYR A 132 4.19 8.57 -1.80
N MET A 133 4.84 7.83 -2.71
CA MET A 133 4.77 6.38 -2.76
C MET A 133 5.81 5.68 -1.87
N GLY A 134 6.64 6.46 -1.19
CA GLY A 134 7.75 5.92 -0.40
C GLY A 134 7.31 4.95 0.70
N LYS A 135 6.28 5.32 1.45
CA LYS A 135 5.77 4.44 2.53
C LYS A 135 5.17 3.16 1.99
N ALA A 136 4.44 3.25 0.88
CA ALA A 136 3.88 2.06 0.23
C ALA A 136 5.00 1.14 -0.27
N LEU A 137 6.06 1.71 -0.85
CA LEU A 137 7.21 0.92 -1.31
C LEU A 137 7.86 0.16 -0.15
N VAL A 138 8.20 0.86 0.93
CA VAL A 138 8.92 0.23 2.03
C VAL A 138 8.06 -0.77 2.80
N ALA A 139 6.76 -0.49 2.94
CA ALA A 139 5.84 -1.43 3.58
C ALA A 139 5.74 -2.73 2.76
N GLY A 140 5.56 -2.61 1.46
CA GLY A 140 5.52 -3.78 0.57
C GLY A 140 6.83 -4.54 0.57
N TRP A 141 7.96 -3.85 0.46
CA TRP A 141 9.30 -4.46 0.53
C TRP A 141 9.51 -5.27 1.82
N ARG A 142 9.05 -4.73 2.95
CA ARG A 142 9.23 -5.38 4.25
C ARG A 142 8.61 -6.79 4.30
N PHE A 143 7.57 -7.02 3.54
CA PHE A 143 6.85 -8.29 3.53
C PHE A 143 7.10 -9.15 2.28
N LEU A 144 8.12 -8.83 1.50
CA LEU A 144 8.64 -9.75 0.49
C LEU A 144 9.43 -10.87 1.18
N GLU A 145 9.22 -12.07 0.72
CA GLU A 145 9.95 -13.23 1.23
C GLU A 145 11.03 -13.71 0.27
#